data_20c4d28903df2235e2afb36c491f7234
#
_entry.id   20c4d28903df2235e2afb36c491f7234
#
_cell.length_a   1.000
_cell.length_b   1.000
_cell.length_c   1.000
_cell.angle_alpha   90.00
_cell.angle_beta   90.00
_cell.angle_gamma   90.00
#
_symmetry.space_group_name_H-M   'P 1'
#
loop_
_entity.id
_entity.type
_entity.pdbx_description
1 polymer ?
#
loop_
_entity_poly.entity_id
_entity_poly.type
_entity_poly.pdbx_seq_one_letter_code
_entity_poly.pdbx_strand_id
1 'polypeptide(L)'
;SDLISAQRKGQHIIACDSYAGAPAMQVADECEVFDMLNGEELERIVKKHRPDIIVPEIEAIRTERLYDFEKEGIQVVPSARAVNYTMNRKAIRDLAAKELGLKTAKYYYAKSLEELKEAAEIIGFPCVVKPLMSSSGKGQSLVKSAAELEHAWEYGCNGSRGDIRELIIEEFIKFDSEITLLTVTQKNGPTLFCPPIGHVQKGGDYRESFQPAHIDPAHLKEAEDMAEKVTRALTGAGLWGVEFFLSHENGVYFSEL
;
A
#
# COMPACT_ATOMS: atom_id res chain seq x y z
N SER A 1 -3.68 18.60 -6.00
CA SER A 1 -5.00 18.64 -6.68
C SER A 1 -6.15 18.46 -5.71
N ASP A 2 -6.07 17.53 -4.75
CA ASP A 2 -7.16 17.18 -3.83
C ASP A 2 -7.51 18.32 -2.88
N LEU A 3 -6.50 19.04 -2.37
CA LEU A 3 -6.67 20.21 -1.52
C LEU A 3 -7.49 21.30 -2.23
N ILE A 4 -7.15 21.61 -3.48
CA ILE A 4 -7.87 22.62 -4.27
C ILE A 4 -9.32 22.17 -4.51
N SER A 5 -9.53 20.87 -4.76
CA SER A 5 -10.87 20.32 -4.94
C SER A 5 -11.71 20.38 -3.67
N ALA A 6 -11.10 20.17 -2.50
CA ALA A 6 -11.75 20.30 -1.21
C ALA A 6 -12.08 21.77 -0.89
N GLN A 7 -11.15 22.70 -1.12
CA GLN A 7 -11.39 24.14 -0.96
C GLN A 7 -12.53 24.66 -1.84
N ARG A 8 -12.63 24.19 -3.09
CA ARG A 8 -13.77 24.51 -3.96
C ARG A 8 -15.13 24.07 -3.42
N LYS A 9 -15.13 23.11 -2.48
CA LYS A 9 -16.32 22.66 -1.77
C LYS A 9 -16.52 23.36 -0.42
N GLY A 10 -15.72 24.41 -0.15
CA GLY A 10 -15.81 25.19 1.08
C GLY A 10 -15.10 24.58 2.29
N GLN A 11 -14.23 23.60 2.06
CA GLN A 11 -13.42 23.02 3.14
C GLN A 11 -12.22 23.92 3.45
N HIS A 12 -11.93 24.12 4.74
CA HIS A 12 -10.72 24.78 5.23
C HIS A 12 -9.61 23.74 5.36
N ILE A 13 -8.46 23.97 4.74
CA ILE A 13 -7.38 23.00 4.60
C ILE A 13 -6.16 23.43 5.39
N ILE A 14 -5.67 22.54 6.24
CA ILE A 14 -4.43 22.69 6.98
C ILE A 14 -3.44 21.64 6.46
N ALA A 15 -2.36 22.09 5.84
CA ALA A 15 -1.30 21.21 5.36
C ALA A 15 -0.21 21.04 6.41
N CYS A 16 0.15 19.78 6.69
CA CYS A 16 1.20 19.41 7.63
C CYS A 16 2.35 18.71 6.89
N ASP A 17 3.57 19.08 7.21
CA ASP A 17 4.78 18.42 6.69
C ASP A 17 5.95 18.61 7.65
N SER A 18 7.02 17.84 7.47
CA SER A 18 8.27 17.93 8.26
C SER A 18 9.17 19.10 7.86
N TYR A 19 8.88 19.79 6.74
CA TYR A 19 9.66 20.92 6.25
C TYR A 19 8.76 22.05 5.72
N ALA A 20 9.26 23.28 5.84
CA ALA A 20 8.55 24.47 5.38
C ALA A 20 8.49 24.55 3.85
N GLY A 21 7.39 25.06 3.33
CA GLY A 21 7.22 25.28 1.89
C GLY A 21 6.95 24.02 1.08
N ALA A 22 6.52 22.95 1.71
CA ALA A 22 6.06 21.73 1.03
C ALA A 22 4.97 22.04 -0.02
N PRO A 23 4.86 21.28 -1.12
CA PRO A 23 3.93 21.58 -2.21
C PRO A 23 2.48 21.81 -1.77
N ALA A 24 1.98 21.04 -0.81
CA ALA A 24 0.64 21.20 -0.27
C ALA A 24 0.45 22.55 0.46
N MET A 25 1.48 23.03 1.14
CA MET A 25 1.44 24.30 1.87
C MET A 25 1.30 25.53 0.96
N GLN A 26 1.66 25.41 -0.32
CA GLN A 26 1.54 26.49 -1.30
C GLN A 26 0.07 26.84 -1.63
N VAL A 27 -0.84 25.97 -1.35
CA VAL A 27 -2.26 26.10 -1.69
C VAL A 27 -3.20 25.91 -0.51
N ALA A 28 -2.73 25.44 0.62
CA ALA A 28 -3.51 25.28 1.84
C ALA A 28 -3.87 26.64 2.47
N ASP A 29 -4.93 26.66 3.27
CA ASP A 29 -5.37 27.86 3.99
C ASP A 29 -4.44 28.14 5.19
N GLU A 30 -3.98 27.08 5.85
CA GLU A 30 -2.99 27.12 6.93
C GLU A 30 -1.96 26.00 6.77
N CYS A 31 -0.82 26.13 7.44
CA CYS A 31 0.21 25.10 7.42
C CYS A 31 0.91 24.95 8.78
N GLU A 32 1.34 23.73 9.06
CA GLU A 32 2.12 23.37 10.24
C GLU A 32 3.36 22.58 9.84
N VAL A 33 4.51 22.93 10.45
CA VAL A 33 5.79 22.25 10.22
C VAL A 33 6.22 21.59 11.52
N PHE A 34 6.26 20.26 11.52
CA PHE A 34 6.66 19.47 12.69
C PHE A 34 7.00 18.03 12.29
N ASP A 35 7.67 17.31 13.19
CA ASP A 35 7.92 15.88 13.00
C ASP A 35 6.65 15.08 13.27
N MET A 36 5.96 14.63 12.22
CA MET A 36 4.72 13.84 12.30
C MET A 36 4.94 12.42 12.85
N LEU A 37 6.19 11.93 12.95
CA LEU A 37 6.53 10.70 13.66
C LEU A 37 6.55 10.91 15.19
N ASN A 38 6.64 12.16 15.65
CA ASN A 38 6.46 12.50 17.06
C ASN A 38 4.96 12.55 17.40
N GLY A 39 4.48 11.51 18.12
CA GLY A 39 3.06 11.38 18.47
C GLY A 39 2.52 12.49 19.37
N GLU A 40 3.36 13.10 20.21
CA GLU A 40 2.96 14.22 21.10
C GLU A 40 2.79 15.52 20.28
N GLU A 41 3.68 15.78 19.35
CA GLU A 41 3.57 16.92 18.42
C GLU A 41 2.32 16.78 17.53
N LEU A 42 2.12 15.58 16.97
CA LEU A 42 0.93 15.29 16.15
C LEU A 42 -0.36 15.54 16.95
N GLU A 43 -0.43 15.04 18.19
CA GLU A 43 -1.58 15.26 19.07
C GLU A 43 -1.79 16.74 19.39
N ARG A 44 -0.71 17.48 19.68
CA ARG A 44 -0.74 18.92 19.93
C ARG A 44 -1.34 19.70 18.75
N ILE A 45 -0.92 19.37 17.53
CA ILE A 45 -1.42 20.02 16.31
C ILE A 45 -2.88 19.68 16.05
N VAL A 46 -3.27 18.41 16.20
CA VAL A 46 -4.67 17.99 16.04
C VAL A 46 -5.56 18.71 17.08
N LYS A 47 -5.15 18.81 18.33
CA LYS A 47 -5.87 19.55 19.38
C LYS A 47 -5.95 21.05 19.12
N LYS A 48 -4.91 21.63 18.53
CA LYS A 48 -4.89 23.06 18.14
C LYS A 48 -5.96 23.36 17.11
N HIS A 49 -6.03 22.57 16.03
CA HIS A 49 -6.88 22.85 14.89
C HIS A 49 -8.27 22.20 14.98
N ARG A 50 -8.42 21.13 15.76
CA ARG A 50 -9.68 20.36 15.90
C ARG A 50 -10.33 20.04 14.57
N PRO A 51 -9.61 19.33 13.66
CA PRO A 51 -10.13 19.05 12.34
C PRO A 51 -11.32 18.09 12.40
N ASP A 52 -12.27 18.23 11.49
CA ASP A 52 -13.35 17.25 11.29
C ASP A 52 -12.83 15.98 10.61
N ILE A 53 -11.82 16.14 9.73
CA ILE A 53 -11.26 15.06 8.92
C ILE A 53 -9.73 15.14 8.93
N ILE A 54 -9.08 14.00 9.11
CA ILE A 54 -7.63 13.82 8.91
C ILE A 54 -7.42 12.93 7.69
N VAL A 55 -6.57 13.39 6.74
CA VAL A 55 -6.21 12.65 5.52
C VAL A 55 -4.72 12.37 5.55
N PRO A 56 -4.31 11.16 5.97
CA PRO A 56 -2.91 10.74 5.90
C PRO A 56 -2.48 10.49 4.45
N GLU A 57 -1.42 11.15 4.01
CA GLU A 57 -0.91 11.04 2.62
C GLU A 57 0.48 10.40 2.55
N ILE A 58 1.28 10.54 3.59
CA ILE A 58 2.65 10.03 3.60
C ILE A 58 2.87 8.99 4.69
N GLU A 59 3.87 8.13 4.49
CA GLU A 59 4.19 7.06 5.45
C GLU A 59 4.91 7.60 6.72
N ALA A 60 5.44 8.83 6.69
CA ALA A 60 6.18 9.45 7.80
C ALA A 60 5.22 10.12 8.79
N ILE A 61 4.29 9.37 9.32
CA ILE A 61 3.32 9.79 10.35
C ILE A 61 3.19 8.71 11.43
N ARG A 62 2.91 9.11 12.67
CA ARG A 62 2.65 8.19 13.78
C ARG A 62 1.25 7.59 13.64
N THR A 63 1.13 6.53 12.84
CA THR A 63 -0.13 5.94 12.41
C THR A 63 -0.96 5.38 13.57
N GLU A 64 -0.35 4.94 14.65
CA GLU A 64 -1.05 4.42 15.83
C GLU A 64 -1.92 5.49 16.50
N ARG A 65 -1.50 6.78 16.41
CA ARG A 65 -2.30 7.91 16.97
C ARG A 65 -3.61 8.14 16.22
N LEU A 66 -3.69 7.71 14.97
CA LEU A 66 -4.92 7.85 14.19
C LEU A 66 -6.11 7.10 14.83
N TYR A 67 -5.85 5.96 15.47
CA TYR A 67 -6.88 5.23 16.21
C TYR A 67 -7.43 6.02 17.38
N ASP A 68 -6.59 6.81 18.05
CA ASP A 68 -7.01 7.64 19.17
C ASP A 68 -7.89 8.79 18.68
N PHE A 69 -7.51 9.42 17.58
CA PHE A 69 -8.31 10.49 16.96
C PHE A 69 -9.68 9.99 16.47
N GLU A 70 -9.75 8.78 15.90
CA GLU A 70 -11.05 8.16 15.55
C GLU A 70 -11.93 7.95 16.79
N LYS A 71 -11.36 7.50 17.93
CA LYS A 71 -12.09 7.37 19.20
C LYS A 71 -12.58 8.71 19.74
N GLU A 72 -11.86 9.79 19.47
CA GLU A 72 -12.25 11.17 19.82
C GLU A 72 -13.32 11.74 18.87
N GLY A 73 -13.72 11.00 17.85
CA GLY A 73 -14.78 11.38 16.90
C GLY A 73 -14.29 12.09 15.65
N ILE A 74 -12.98 12.21 15.43
CA ILE A 74 -12.40 12.77 14.19
C ILE A 74 -12.47 11.69 13.11
N GLN A 75 -12.95 12.05 11.93
CA GLN A 75 -12.95 11.15 10.80
C GLN A 75 -11.54 11.03 10.21
N VAL A 76 -11.02 9.82 10.05
CA VAL A 76 -9.74 9.55 9.35
C VAL A 76 -10.06 8.89 8.00
N VAL A 77 -9.48 9.39 6.91
CA VAL A 77 -9.74 8.91 5.54
C VAL A 77 -8.41 8.76 4.78
N PRO A 78 -8.04 7.52 4.42
CA PRO A 78 -8.67 6.25 4.79
C PRO A 78 -8.60 6.00 6.29
N SER A 79 -9.36 5.03 6.80
CA SER A 79 -9.45 4.75 8.23
C SER A 79 -8.08 4.49 8.88
N ALA A 80 -7.94 4.71 10.19
CA ALA A 80 -6.71 4.40 10.94
C ALA A 80 -6.28 2.93 10.73
N ARG A 81 -7.25 2.00 10.68
CA ARG A 81 -7.00 0.59 10.36
C ARG A 81 -6.37 0.46 8.97
N ALA A 82 -6.94 1.11 7.97
CA ALA A 82 -6.46 1.05 6.61
C ALA A 82 -5.02 1.56 6.49
N VAL A 83 -4.74 2.73 7.06
CA VAL A 83 -3.39 3.32 7.04
C VAL A 83 -2.36 2.37 7.68
N ASN A 84 -2.67 1.80 8.83
CA ASN A 84 -1.75 0.87 9.51
C ASN A 84 -1.53 -0.43 8.71
N TYR A 85 -2.55 -0.93 8.02
CA TYR A 85 -2.44 -2.15 7.21
C TYR A 85 -1.68 -1.91 5.90
N THR A 86 -1.97 -0.84 5.19
CA THR A 86 -1.32 -0.54 3.89
C THR A 86 0.15 -0.18 4.04
N MET A 87 0.55 0.40 5.17
CA MET A 87 1.96 0.68 5.47
C MET A 87 2.74 -0.56 5.92
N ASN A 88 2.07 -1.67 6.19
CA ASN A 88 2.69 -2.91 6.65
C ASN A 88 2.37 -4.04 5.67
N ARG A 89 3.32 -4.35 4.77
CA ARG A 89 3.16 -5.40 3.75
C ARG A 89 2.78 -6.76 4.34
N LYS A 90 3.26 -7.08 5.54
CA LYS A 90 2.88 -8.29 6.26
C LYS A 90 1.40 -8.27 6.65
N ALA A 91 0.92 -7.18 7.22
CA ALA A 91 -0.45 -7.05 7.65
C ALA A 91 -1.43 -7.17 6.48
N ILE A 92 -1.19 -6.44 5.38
CA ILE A 92 -2.09 -6.49 4.21
C ILE A 92 -2.01 -7.84 3.50
N ARG A 93 -0.82 -8.47 3.41
CA ARG A 93 -0.66 -9.79 2.81
C ARG A 93 -1.38 -10.88 3.62
N ASP A 94 -1.22 -10.85 4.94
CA ASP A 94 -1.89 -11.82 5.81
C ASP A 94 -3.41 -11.61 5.83
N LEU A 95 -3.89 -10.37 5.82
CA LEU A 95 -5.31 -10.08 5.64
C LEU A 95 -5.85 -10.70 4.34
N ALA A 96 -5.21 -10.40 3.21
CA ALA A 96 -5.66 -10.88 1.91
C ALA A 96 -5.64 -12.41 1.82
N ALA A 97 -4.52 -13.04 2.17
CA ALA A 97 -4.31 -14.47 1.99
C ALA A 97 -4.97 -15.33 3.06
N LYS A 98 -4.81 -14.97 4.36
CA LYS A 98 -5.20 -15.84 5.48
C LYS A 98 -6.62 -15.55 5.97
N GLU A 99 -7.02 -14.27 6.06
CA GLU A 99 -8.33 -13.90 6.60
C GLU A 99 -9.40 -13.88 5.51
N LEU A 100 -9.09 -13.35 4.33
CA LEU A 100 -10.05 -13.20 3.22
C LEU A 100 -10.00 -14.34 2.20
N GLY A 101 -8.96 -15.19 2.26
CA GLY A 101 -8.79 -16.30 1.34
C GLY A 101 -8.61 -15.89 -0.12
N LEU A 102 -8.04 -14.70 -0.35
CA LEU A 102 -7.74 -14.24 -1.71
C LEU A 102 -6.54 -15.00 -2.26
N LYS A 103 -6.56 -15.25 -3.56
CA LYS A 103 -5.43 -15.84 -4.25
C LYS A 103 -4.29 -14.86 -4.33
N THR A 104 -3.16 -15.20 -3.71
CA THR A 104 -1.91 -14.44 -3.71
C THR A 104 -0.76 -15.34 -4.12
N ALA A 105 0.42 -14.77 -4.40
CA ALA A 105 1.65 -15.54 -4.45
C ALA A 105 1.85 -16.31 -3.13
N LYS A 106 2.41 -17.51 -3.17
CA LYS A 106 2.88 -18.20 -1.95
C LYS A 106 4.00 -17.37 -1.34
N TYR A 107 4.03 -17.28 -0.01
CA TYR A 107 5.01 -16.42 0.66
C TYR A 107 5.42 -16.96 2.02
N TYR A 108 6.61 -16.55 2.46
CA TYR A 108 7.12 -16.74 3.80
C TYR A 108 7.81 -15.47 4.29
N TYR A 109 7.92 -15.33 5.60
CA TYR A 109 8.69 -14.25 6.22
C TYR A 109 10.01 -14.81 6.72
N ALA A 110 11.07 -14.02 6.64
CA ALA A 110 12.39 -14.36 7.08
C ALA A 110 13.00 -13.23 7.92
N LYS A 111 13.51 -13.56 9.11
CA LYS A 111 14.19 -12.65 10.03
C LYS A 111 15.70 -12.85 10.04
N SER A 112 16.18 -13.88 9.34
CA SER A 112 17.58 -14.17 9.13
C SER A 112 17.83 -14.70 7.73
N LEU A 113 19.09 -14.71 7.32
CA LEU A 113 19.50 -15.30 6.04
C LEU A 113 19.22 -16.82 6.00
N GLU A 114 19.34 -17.49 7.13
CA GLU A 114 19.06 -18.92 7.28
C GLU A 114 17.58 -19.19 7.01
N GLU A 115 16.68 -18.44 7.66
CA GLU A 115 15.23 -18.55 7.42
C GLU A 115 14.87 -18.23 5.97
N LEU A 116 15.56 -17.26 5.35
CA LEU A 116 15.37 -16.94 3.93
C LEU A 116 15.76 -18.10 3.02
N LYS A 117 16.87 -18.79 3.31
CA LYS A 117 17.31 -19.96 2.56
C LYS A 117 16.32 -21.12 2.70
N GLU A 118 15.86 -21.42 3.91
CA GLU A 118 14.84 -22.45 4.17
C GLU A 118 13.54 -22.14 3.42
N ALA A 119 13.07 -20.91 3.46
CA ALA A 119 11.86 -20.48 2.74
C ALA A 119 12.04 -20.59 1.22
N ALA A 120 13.22 -20.27 0.70
CA ALA A 120 13.53 -20.38 -0.73
C ALA A 120 13.54 -21.84 -1.21
N GLU A 121 13.95 -22.80 -0.38
CA GLU A 121 13.87 -24.22 -0.71
C GLU A 121 12.40 -24.69 -0.85
N ILE A 122 11.50 -24.14 -0.04
CA ILE A 122 10.07 -24.47 -0.09
C ILE A 122 9.37 -23.80 -1.29
N ILE A 123 9.69 -22.54 -1.56
CA ILE A 123 9.08 -21.76 -2.66
C ILE A 123 9.63 -22.19 -4.01
N GLY A 124 10.93 -22.45 -4.08
CA GLY A 124 11.64 -22.71 -5.33
C GLY A 124 12.11 -21.44 -6.02
N PHE A 125 12.75 -21.60 -7.19
CA PHE A 125 13.28 -20.51 -7.99
C PHE A 125 12.61 -20.47 -9.37
N PRO A 126 12.45 -19.27 -9.98
CA PRO A 126 12.74 -17.97 -9.40
C PRO A 126 11.77 -17.58 -8.29
N CYS A 127 12.24 -16.75 -7.36
CA CYS A 127 11.41 -16.15 -6.31
C CYS A 127 11.71 -14.66 -6.15
N VAL A 128 10.86 -13.93 -5.44
CA VAL A 128 11.03 -12.50 -5.20
C VAL A 128 11.22 -12.24 -3.71
N VAL A 129 12.27 -11.51 -3.37
CA VAL A 129 12.58 -11.10 -1.98
C VAL A 129 12.33 -9.60 -1.86
N LYS A 130 11.56 -9.18 -0.85
CA LYS A 130 11.17 -7.79 -0.63
C LYS A 130 11.28 -7.39 0.85
N PRO A 131 11.62 -6.14 1.19
CA PRO A 131 11.41 -5.60 2.53
C PRO A 131 9.91 -5.53 2.87
N LEU A 132 9.58 -5.64 4.17
CA LEU A 132 8.20 -5.44 4.63
C LEU A 132 7.75 -3.99 4.55
N MET A 133 8.68 -3.05 4.68
CA MET A 133 8.43 -1.62 4.56
C MET A 133 9.39 -1.01 3.53
N SER A 134 8.91 -0.81 2.33
CA SER A 134 9.64 -0.11 1.26
C SER A 134 8.66 0.44 0.24
N SER A 135 9.09 1.44 -0.54
CA SER A 135 8.32 1.98 -1.67
C SER A 135 9.16 1.94 -2.94
N SER A 136 8.48 1.95 -4.09
CA SER A 136 9.11 2.03 -5.41
C SER A 136 10.14 0.93 -5.68
N GLY A 137 9.86 -0.30 -5.23
CA GLY A 137 10.72 -1.47 -5.50
C GLY A 137 12.10 -1.45 -4.82
N LYS A 138 12.38 -0.48 -3.92
CA LYS A 138 13.66 -0.43 -3.22
C LYS A 138 13.85 -1.66 -2.34
N GLY A 139 15.02 -2.30 -2.45
CA GLY A 139 15.34 -3.52 -1.71
C GLY A 139 14.69 -4.79 -2.27
N GLN A 140 13.93 -4.72 -3.38
CA GLN A 140 13.34 -5.88 -4.03
C GLN A 140 14.34 -6.56 -4.95
N SER A 141 14.40 -7.89 -4.89
CA SER A 141 15.26 -8.73 -5.74
C SER A 141 14.47 -9.88 -6.38
N LEU A 142 14.65 -10.07 -7.67
CA LEU A 142 14.29 -11.32 -8.35
C LEU A 142 15.48 -12.29 -8.20
N VAL A 143 15.27 -13.35 -7.44
CA VAL A 143 16.28 -14.36 -7.11
C VAL A 143 16.07 -15.59 -7.98
N LYS A 144 17.06 -15.93 -8.79
CA LYS A 144 16.99 -17.04 -9.77
C LYS A 144 17.66 -18.31 -9.28
N SER A 145 18.50 -18.21 -8.25
CA SER A 145 19.24 -19.33 -7.69
C SER A 145 19.62 -19.08 -6.24
N ALA A 146 19.95 -20.13 -5.51
CA ALA A 146 20.38 -20.05 -4.12
C ALA A 146 21.65 -19.17 -3.91
N ALA A 147 22.51 -19.06 -4.93
CA ALA A 147 23.72 -18.24 -4.87
C ALA A 147 23.41 -16.71 -4.75
N GLU A 148 22.22 -16.29 -5.12
CA GLU A 148 21.82 -14.87 -5.08
C GLU A 148 21.14 -14.47 -3.76
N LEU A 149 20.80 -15.43 -2.88
CA LEU A 149 20.03 -15.18 -1.65
C LEU A 149 20.74 -14.26 -0.66
N GLU A 150 22.06 -14.40 -0.50
CA GLU A 150 22.84 -13.56 0.43
C GLU A 150 22.81 -12.09 -0.02
N HIS A 151 23.03 -11.84 -1.30
CA HIS A 151 22.92 -10.51 -1.87
C HIS A 151 21.50 -9.94 -1.75
N ALA A 152 20.47 -10.75 -2.01
CA ALA A 152 19.07 -10.34 -1.87
C ALA A 152 18.70 -10.00 -0.43
N TRP A 153 19.24 -10.75 0.55
CA TRP A 153 19.10 -10.47 1.98
C TRP A 153 19.70 -9.12 2.35
N GLU A 154 20.97 -8.89 1.98
CA GLU A 154 21.67 -7.65 2.29
C GLU A 154 20.99 -6.44 1.62
N TYR A 155 20.63 -6.58 0.33
CA TYR A 155 19.95 -5.51 -0.39
C TYR A 155 18.56 -5.21 0.17
N GLY A 156 17.80 -6.25 0.56
CA GLY A 156 16.50 -6.11 1.20
C GLY A 156 16.59 -5.41 2.55
N CYS A 157 17.53 -5.82 3.41
CA CYS A 157 17.75 -5.17 4.70
C CYS A 157 18.16 -3.69 4.57
N ASN A 158 19.02 -3.38 3.61
CA ASN A 158 19.45 -2.00 3.36
C ASN A 158 18.38 -1.12 2.71
N GLY A 159 17.42 -1.71 1.98
CA GLY A 159 16.30 -1.04 1.37
C GLY A 159 15.07 -0.90 2.28
N SER A 160 15.11 -1.52 3.46
CA SER A 160 14.02 -1.46 4.44
C SER A 160 13.95 -0.08 5.10
N ARG A 161 12.73 0.40 5.33
CA ARG A 161 12.47 1.58 6.18
C ARG A 161 12.23 1.12 7.61
N GLY A 162 12.86 1.77 8.58
CA GLY A 162 12.78 1.46 10.02
C GLY A 162 13.75 0.37 10.48
N ASP A 163 13.67 -0.01 11.74
CA ASP A 163 14.62 -0.91 12.42
C ASP A 163 14.29 -2.40 12.26
N ILE A 164 13.24 -2.73 11.51
CA ILE A 164 12.76 -4.11 11.37
C ILE A 164 13.50 -4.80 10.23
N ARG A 165 14.38 -5.75 10.58
CA ARG A 165 15.06 -6.63 9.63
C ARG A 165 14.23 -7.91 9.41
N GLU A 166 13.09 -7.76 8.77
CA GLU A 166 12.25 -8.87 8.35
C GLU A 166 11.91 -8.68 6.86
N LEU A 167 12.14 -9.72 6.07
CA LEU A 167 11.85 -9.73 4.63
C LEU A 167 10.71 -10.70 4.35
N ILE A 168 10.02 -10.49 3.23
CA ILE A 168 9.09 -11.45 2.64
C ILE A 168 9.75 -12.06 1.41
N ILE A 169 9.65 -13.38 1.27
CA ILE A 169 9.97 -14.11 0.05
C ILE A 169 8.68 -14.64 -0.54
N GLU A 170 8.49 -14.41 -1.84
CA GLU A 170 7.29 -14.78 -2.59
C GLU A 170 7.65 -15.62 -3.81
N GLU A 171 6.76 -16.54 -4.20
CA GLU A 171 6.90 -17.21 -5.50
C GLU A 171 6.82 -16.17 -6.63
N PHE A 172 7.58 -16.40 -7.68
CA PHE A 172 7.50 -15.58 -8.88
C PHE A 172 6.27 -15.99 -9.70
N ILE A 173 5.26 -15.15 -9.72
CA ILE A 173 4.08 -15.38 -10.54
C ILE A 173 4.42 -15.09 -12.00
N LYS A 174 4.27 -16.11 -12.85
CA LYS A 174 4.32 -15.91 -14.29
C LYS A 174 2.97 -15.36 -14.75
N PHE A 175 2.92 -14.06 -14.96
CA PHE A 175 1.73 -13.34 -15.39
C PHE A 175 1.86 -12.84 -16.83
N ASP A 176 0.72 -12.62 -17.47
CA ASP A 176 0.63 -12.08 -18.83
C ASP A 176 0.49 -10.55 -18.79
N SER A 177 -0.16 -10.05 -17.78
CA SER A 177 -0.33 -8.60 -17.56
C SER A 177 -0.47 -8.25 -16.09
N GLU A 178 -0.16 -7.00 -15.77
CA GLU A 178 -0.31 -6.39 -14.47
C GLU A 178 -1.26 -5.21 -14.58
N ILE A 179 -2.16 -5.09 -13.61
CA ILE A 179 -3.12 -3.99 -13.57
C ILE A 179 -3.21 -3.37 -12.19
N THR A 180 -3.56 -2.08 -12.17
CA THR A 180 -4.09 -1.40 -11.00
C THR A 180 -5.58 -1.11 -11.20
N LEU A 181 -6.39 -1.51 -10.24
CA LEU A 181 -7.81 -1.20 -10.19
C LEU A 181 -8.04 -0.10 -9.16
N LEU A 182 -8.26 1.12 -9.64
CA LEU A 182 -8.64 2.22 -8.76
C LEU A 182 -10.05 1.98 -8.24
N THR A 183 -10.14 1.89 -6.92
CA THR A 183 -11.35 1.48 -6.20
C THR A 183 -11.75 2.58 -5.23
N VAL A 184 -13.04 2.87 -5.12
CA VAL A 184 -13.59 3.87 -4.21
C VAL A 184 -14.57 3.21 -3.25
N THR A 185 -14.27 3.27 -1.96
CA THR A 185 -15.24 2.89 -0.93
C THR A 185 -15.92 4.12 -0.36
N GLN A 186 -17.20 3.98 -0.08
CA GLN A 186 -18.04 5.04 0.45
C GLN A 186 -18.54 4.67 1.85
N LYS A 187 -18.79 5.67 2.69
CA LYS A 187 -19.41 5.45 4.01
C LYS A 187 -20.76 4.74 3.89
N ASN A 188 -21.56 5.17 2.91
CA ASN A 188 -22.86 4.59 2.58
C ASN A 188 -22.95 4.48 1.06
N GLY A 189 -22.98 3.27 0.54
CA GLY A 189 -23.10 3.04 -0.89
C GLY A 189 -22.27 1.85 -1.39
N PRO A 190 -22.38 1.54 -2.68
CA PRO A 190 -21.60 0.47 -3.28
C PRO A 190 -20.12 0.87 -3.42
N THR A 191 -19.27 -0.13 -3.53
CA THR A 191 -17.90 0.06 -3.99
C THR A 191 -17.93 0.44 -5.47
N LEU A 192 -17.16 1.45 -5.86
CA LEU A 192 -17.05 1.91 -7.24
C LEU A 192 -15.67 1.56 -7.78
N PHE A 193 -15.62 1.21 -9.05
CA PHE A 193 -14.39 0.87 -9.76
C PHE A 193 -14.18 1.80 -10.94
N CYS A 194 -12.96 2.29 -11.10
CA CYS A 194 -12.55 2.95 -12.34
C CYS A 194 -12.19 1.87 -13.39
N PRO A 195 -12.19 2.21 -14.68
CA PRO A 195 -11.62 1.33 -15.69
C PRO A 195 -10.20 0.89 -15.30
N PRO A 196 -9.82 -0.38 -15.49
CA PRO A 196 -8.51 -0.88 -15.07
C PRO A 196 -7.36 -0.17 -15.79
N ILE A 197 -6.28 0.05 -15.08
CA ILE A 197 -5.03 0.62 -15.60
C ILE A 197 -4.07 -0.52 -15.84
N GLY A 198 -3.61 -0.68 -17.08
CA GLY A 198 -2.54 -1.61 -17.42
C GLY A 198 -1.17 -0.97 -17.29
N HIS A 199 -0.16 -1.76 -16.99
CA HIS A 199 1.21 -1.30 -16.82
C HIS A 199 2.18 -2.10 -17.67
N VAL A 200 3.19 -1.40 -18.21
CA VAL A 200 4.38 -1.99 -18.80
C VAL A 200 5.55 -1.66 -17.87
N GLN A 201 6.13 -2.70 -17.28
CA GLN A 201 7.29 -2.56 -16.41
C GLN A 201 8.60 -2.94 -17.13
N LYS A 202 9.69 -2.29 -16.74
CA LYS A 202 11.05 -2.69 -17.12
C LYS A 202 11.97 -2.51 -15.93
N GLY A 203 12.49 -3.63 -15.42
CA GLY A 203 13.40 -3.63 -14.27
C GLY A 203 12.76 -3.19 -12.96
N GLY A 204 11.45 -3.38 -12.80
CA GLY A 204 10.69 -2.95 -11.62
C GLY A 204 10.12 -1.52 -11.68
N ASP A 205 10.46 -0.75 -12.73
CA ASP A 205 9.92 0.59 -12.94
C ASP A 205 8.76 0.55 -13.94
N TYR A 206 7.67 1.24 -13.65
CA TYR A 206 6.62 1.53 -14.62
C TYR A 206 7.16 2.44 -15.72
N ARG A 207 7.07 1.98 -16.97
CA ARG A 207 7.48 2.76 -18.15
C ARG A 207 6.31 3.36 -18.86
N GLU A 208 5.22 2.64 -18.92
CA GLU A 208 3.97 3.07 -19.53
C GLU A 208 2.80 2.63 -18.66
N SER A 209 1.77 3.46 -18.58
CA SER A 209 0.48 3.11 -18.01
C SER A 209 -0.59 3.54 -19.00
N PHE A 210 -1.57 2.70 -19.22
CA PHE A 210 -2.66 2.95 -20.17
C PHE A 210 -4.02 2.58 -19.58
N GLN A 211 -5.03 3.35 -19.91
CA GLN A 211 -6.39 3.17 -19.42
C GLN A 211 -7.41 3.46 -20.54
N PRO A 212 -8.40 2.59 -20.75
CA PRO A 212 -8.62 1.32 -20.05
C PRO A 212 -7.66 0.23 -20.52
N ALA A 213 -7.28 -0.69 -19.63
CA ALA A 213 -6.64 -1.92 -20.03
C ALA A 213 -7.69 -2.90 -20.58
N HIS A 214 -7.35 -3.58 -21.68
CA HIS A 214 -8.22 -4.63 -22.21
C HIS A 214 -7.99 -5.93 -21.46
N ILE A 215 -9.00 -6.37 -20.72
CA ILE A 215 -8.95 -7.53 -19.84
C ILE A 215 -10.14 -8.43 -20.16
N ASP A 216 -9.94 -9.74 -20.02
CA ASP A 216 -11.05 -10.68 -20.06
C ASP A 216 -12.10 -10.30 -19.01
N PRO A 217 -13.42 -10.21 -19.37
CA PRO A 217 -14.46 -9.80 -18.44
C PRO A 217 -14.56 -10.67 -17.17
N ALA A 218 -14.20 -11.95 -17.25
CA ALA A 218 -14.21 -12.83 -16.09
C ALA A 218 -13.06 -12.49 -15.14
N HIS A 219 -11.87 -12.20 -15.67
CA HIS A 219 -10.73 -11.74 -14.84
C HIS A 219 -10.99 -10.36 -14.24
N LEU A 220 -11.63 -9.44 -14.99
CA LEU A 220 -11.99 -8.13 -14.43
C LEU A 220 -12.97 -8.30 -13.26
N LYS A 221 -13.99 -9.13 -13.44
CA LYS A 221 -14.95 -9.41 -12.36
C LYS A 221 -14.29 -10.03 -11.13
N GLU A 222 -13.37 -10.97 -11.32
CA GLU A 222 -12.58 -11.57 -10.23
C GLU A 222 -11.73 -10.52 -9.49
N ALA A 223 -11.07 -9.63 -10.22
CA ALA A 223 -10.28 -8.54 -9.64
C ALA A 223 -11.16 -7.56 -8.84
N GLU A 224 -12.34 -7.18 -9.39
CA GLU A 224 -13.30 -6.34 -8.68
C GLU A 224 -13.81 -6.98 -7.38
N ASP A 225 -14.14 -8.27 -7.41
CA ASP A 225 -14.59 -9.00 -6.23
C ASP A 225 -13.50 -9.09 -5.15
N MET A 226 -12.24 -9.30 -5.55
CA MET A 226 -11.10 -9.26 -4.65
C MET A 226 -10.86 -7.86 -4.08
N ALA A 227 -10.90 -6.82 -4.92
CA ALA A 227 -10.73 -5.43 -4.51
C ALA A 227 -11.83 -5.02 -3.53
N GLU A 228 -13.08 -5.36 -3.79
CA GLU A 228 -14.19 -5.08 -2.88
C GLU A 228 -13.98 -5.76 -1.52
N LYS A 229 -13.59 -7.04 -1.50
CA LYS A 229 -13.35 -7.78 -0.25
C LYS A 229 -12.26 -7.14 0.59
N VAL A 230 -11.10 -6.82 0.00
CA VAL A 230 -9.97 -6.29 0.76
C VAL A 230 -10.24 -4.85 1.24
N THR A 231 -10.81 -4.01 0.41
CA THR A 231 -11.09 -2.61 0.79
C THR A 231 -12.19 -2.50 1.85
N ARG A 232 -13.22 -3.34 1.78
CA ARG A 232 -14.26 -3.41 2.82
C ARG A 232 -13.72 -3.92 4.17
N ALA A 233 -12.77 -4.86 4.16
CA ALA A 233 -12.12 -5.33 5.39
C ALA A 233 -11.29 -4.26 6.10
N LEU A 234 -10.83 -3.24 5.38
CA LEU A 234 -10.10 -2.10 5.92
C LEU A 234 -10.99 -1.03 6.52
N THR A 235 -12.29 -1.11 6.28
CA THR A 235 -13.35 -0.23 6.80
C THR A 235 -13.27 1.24 6.33
N GLY A 236 -14.38 1.97 6.47
CA GLY A 236 -14.44 3.40 6.17
C GLY A 236 -14.52 3.73 4.68
N ALA A 237 -14.43 5.02 4.40
CA ALA A 237 -14.34 5.56 3.04
C ALA A 237 -12.85 5.67 2.64
N GLY A 238 -12.57 5.51 1.35
CA GLY A 238 -11.20 5.64 0.87
C GLY A 238 -11.10 5.54 -0.65
N LEU A 239 -9.94 5.97 -1.15
CA LEU A 239 -9.49 5.76 -2.52
C LEU A 239 -8.34 4.75 -2.47
N TRP A 240 -8.40 3.72 -3.31
CA TRP A 240 -7.48 2.60 -3.24
C TRP A 240 -6.91 2.29 -4.62
N GLY A 241 -5.62 2.00 -4.67
CA GLY A 241 -4.98 1.37 -5.81
C GLY A 241 -4.77 -0.11 -5.48
N VAL A 242 -5.56 -1.00 -6.05
CA VAL A 242 -5.41 -2.44 -5.84
C VAL A 242 -4.71 -3.06 -7.03
N GLU A 243 -3.58 -3.72 -6.79
CA GLU A 243 -2.72 -4.28 -7.83
C GLU A 243 -2.94 -5.77 -7.99
N PHE A 244 -3.00 -6.22 -9.24
CA PHE A 244 -3.24 -7.62 -9.59
C PHE A 244 -2.28 -8.09 -10.68
N PHE A 245 -1.85 -9.34 -10.57
CA PHE A 245 -1.26 -10.08 -11.67
C PHE A 245 -2.35 -10.92 -12.34
N LEU A 246 -2.40 -10.84 -13.66
CA LEU A 246 -3.34 -11.61 -14.49
C LEU A 246 -2.59 -12.69 -15.24
N SER A 247 -3.03 -13.93 -15.09
CA SER A 247 -2.50 -15.08 -15.81
C SER A 247 -3.62 -15.77 -16.57
N HIS A 248 -3.47 -15.95 -17.87
CA HIS A 248 -4.46 -16.67 -18.68
C HIS A 248 -4.68 -18.12 -18.19
N GLU A 249 -3.61 -18.74 -17.70
CA GLU A 249 -3.68 -20.14 -17.23
C GLU A 249 -4.19 -20.24 -15.79
N ASN A 250 -3.82 -19.25 -14.95
CA ASN A 250 -3.99 -19.36 -13.51
C ASN A 250 -4.95 -18.32 -12.89
N GLY A 251 -5.57 -17.44 -13.70
CA GLY A 251 -6.52 -16.43 -13.23
C GLY A 251 -5.86 -15.24 -12.54
N VAL A 252 -6.57 -14.62 -11.60
CA VAL A 252 -6.17 -13.36 -10.98
C VAL A 252 -5.46 -13.61 -9.65
N TYR A 253 -4.38 -12.89 -9.41
CA TYR A 253 -3.64 -12.88 -8.14
C TYR A 253 -3.65 -11.48 -7.55
N PHE A 254 -4.08 -11.35 -6.30
CA PHE A 254 -3.89 -10.12 -5.54
C PHE A 254 -2.38 -9.92 -5.28
N SER A 255 -1.88 -8.78 -5.66
CA SER A 255 -0.47 -8.40 -5.49
C SER A 255 -0.28 -7.45 -4.31
N GLU A 256 -0.84 -6.27 -4.37
CA GLU A 256 -0.63 -5.21 -3.37
C GLU A 256 -1.86 -4.27 -3.29
N LEU A 257 -1.92 -3.47 -2.22
CA LEU A 257 -2.90 -2.41 -2.03
C LEU A 257 -2.23 -1.24 -1.31
#